data_222e843b3b1f920ce75da82661642473
#
_entry.id   222e843b3b1f920ce75da82661642473
#
_cell.length_a   1.000
_cell.length_b   1.000
_cell.length_c   1.000
_cell.angle_alpha   90.00
_cell.angle_beta   90.00
_cell.angle_gamma   90.00
#
_symmetry.space_group_name_H-M   'P 1'
#
loop_
_entity.id
_entity.type
_entity.pdbx_description
1 polymer ?
#
loop_
_entity_poly.entity_id
_entity_poly.type
_entity_poly.pdbx_seq_one_letter_code
_entity_poly.pdbx_strand_id
1 'polypeptide(L)'
;MTISIQSLAIVFSMLLCSSPAFAGEPVKPEPALRTTFSPYLNFHNDDLVQWQSWDKDTLQVARSSGKLILLSSGYYACHYCHVMKRESFEDPAIADFINRHFIPVLIDRELHPVLDTQLLRFMEAIGAPQGWPLNVVLTSNAYPLAGTVYRPANSFLEFLQQVQTNWSQNKAHWERIAKAASERIVTEATVPAFVIKTPQQQKRIHDAFEQQARLVVDREYGGFGNGAKYPMSPQLLALIQLYVANPSAWLETHLRKTLHNMASGGLHDPIGGGFFRYTTDRQWRRPHYEMMLYDNAQLALVYLEAARTLDEPEFQHVATMTLEFLLQSMSANNGGFVASLSAVDVQGNDGGYYLWTEKELKSILPPQELQLVTHLWQVIEPEESQGRQRYLPTAYMPTESELAVLAKTLGLSQQQARVALKSAKQKILAARAKRRSLRDEKRLAGWNGLTLLTFARAARLSDNEHHRQTADQLYQFIAGKLWHGEQLRRTPEGGISELADYAYIAAGVMEYAQLTGDTAHYRLCASLVAQAWQRFYIDGFWRRTEDLELLLPYTVYPVTLPDSELPSPAATLISITLQLGDFLERRYTEYAHTAQRTVDGNLVKSPFFYGTQITGWQTTHANNEPH
;
A
#
# COMPACT_ATOMS: atom_id res chain seq x y z
N MET A 1 69.35 59.31 45.63
CA MET A 1 68.49 60.45 45.22
C MET A 1 67.11 59.83 45.06
N THR A 2 66.35 59.86 46.14
CA THR A 2 65.17 60.64 46.50
C THR A 2 64.28 60.99 45.30
N ILE A 3 63.07 60.44 45.25
CA ILE A 3 61.85 61.21 45.52
C ILE A 3 60.67 60.21 45.50
N SER A 4 59.95 60.28 46.61
CA SER A 4 58.65 59.78 46.98
C SER A 4 57.54 60.45 46.18
N ILE A 5 56.46 59.76 45.80
CA ILE A 5 55.12 60.39 45.68
C ILE A 5 54.03 59.35 45.99
N GLN A 6 53.26 59.78 46.91
CA GLN A 6 52.07 59.32 47.58
C GLN A 6 50.98 58.71 46.77
N SER A 7 50.38 57.73 47.38
CA SER A 7 49.03 57.19 47.40
C SER A 7 47.90 58.02 46.79
N LEU A 8 47.09 57.40 45.90
CA LEU A 8 45.69 57.76 45.78
C LEU A 8 44.89 56.44 45.57
N ALA A 9 44.22 56.05 46.63
CA ALA A 9 43.31 54.93 46.63
C ALA A 9 42.00 55.34 45.93
N ILE A 10 41.66 54.77 44.80
CA ILE A 10 40.34 54.83 44.19
C ILE A 10 39.65 53.48 44.44
N VAL A 11 38.66 53.53 45.32
CA VAL A 11 37.74 52.41 45.60
C VAL A 11 36.81 52.27 44.37
N PHE A 12 37.03 51.24 43.56
CA PHE A 12 36.08 50.85 42.51
C PHE A 12 35.14 49.78 43.12
N SER A 13 33.93 50.19 43.50
CA SER A 13 32.83 49.28 43.84
C SER A 13 32.43 48.50 42.56
N MET A 14 32.84 47.25 42.44
CA MET A 14 32.26 46.34 41.50
C MET A 14 30.86 45.95 41.96
N LEU A 15 29.84 46.60 41.42
CA LEU A 15 28.48 46.07 41.39
C LEU A 15 28.49 44.85 40.45
N LEU A 16 28.48 43.65 41.05
CA LEU A 16 28.14 42.41 40.37
C LEU A 16 26.63 42.47 40.04
N CYS A 17 26.31 42.94 38.84
CA CYS A 17 25.04 42.65 38.19
C CYS A 17 25.05 41.16 37.77
N SER A 18 24.55 40.31 38.65
CA SER A 18 24.09 38.98 38.29
C SER A 18 22.82 39.13 37.44
N SER A 19 22.96 39.18 36.11
CA SER A 19 21.85 38.96 35.19
C SER A 19 21.34 37.54 35.40
N PRO A 20 20.06 37.33 35.72
CA PRO A 20 19.51 35.99 35.65
C PRO A 20 19.61 35.56 34.19
N ALA A 21 20.31 34.46 33.95
CA ALA A 21 20.21 33.73 32.70
C ALA A 21 18.72 33.39 32.53
N PHE A 22 18.04 34.07 31.65
CA PHE A 22 16.76 33.63 31.13
C PHE A 22 17.08 32.29 30.41
N ALA A 23 16.86 31.18 31.10
CA ALA A 23 16.59 29.92 30.44
C ALA A 23 15.30 30.19 29.64
N GLY A 24 15.47 30.48 28.37
CA GLY A 24 14.34 30.58 27.44
C GLY A 24 13.51 29.30 27.61
N GLU A 25 12.23 29.47 27.90
CA GLU A 25 11.30 28.34 27.79
C GLU A 25 11.59 27.63 26.43
N PRO A 26 11.66 26.28 26.42
CA PRO A 26 11.84 25.59 25.15
C PRO A 26 10.71 26.06 24.23
N VAL A 27 11.09 26.61 23.08
CA VAL A 27 10.16 27.00 22.02
C VAL A 27 9.31 25.77 21.74
N LYS A 28 8.03 25.82 22.10
CA LYS A 28 7.08 24.80 21.74
C LYS A 28 7.00 24.84 20.22
N PRO A 29 7.41 23.79 19.52
CA PRO A 29 7.23 23.76 18.07
C PRO A 29 5.72 23.86 17.81
N GLU A 30 5.31 24.80 16.96
CA GLU A 30 3.91 24.84 16.51
C GLU A 30 3.61 23.55 15.77
N PRO A 31 2.40 22.96 15.94
CA PRO A 31 2.05 21.71 15.27
C PRO A 31 2.20 21.87 13.75
N ALA A 32 3.18 21.17 13.16
CA ALA A 32 3.56 21.34 11.75
C ALA A 32 2.59 20.70 10.76
N LEU A 33 1.58 19.94 11.25
CA LEU A 33 0.65 19.18 10.40
C LEU A 33 -0.48 20.03 9.78
N ARG A 34 -0.63 21.30 10.14
CA ARG A 34 -1.81 22.14 9.85
C ARG A 34 -2.09 22.48 8.38
N THR A 35 -1.21 22.11 7.45
CA THR A 35 -1.34 22.49 6.03
C THR A 35 -0.98 21.38 5.05
N THR A 36 -1.19 20.12 5.41
CA THR A 36 -0.83 19.00 4.55
C THR A 36 -1.97 18.62 3.62
N PHE A 37 -1.63 18.13 2.43
CA PHE A 37 -2.58 17.52 1.49
C PHE A 37 -2.92 16.05 1.84
N SER A 38 -2.42 15.54 3.00
CA SER A 38 -2.74 14.21 3.50
C SER A 38 -4.01 14.23 4.36
N PRO A 39 -5.10 13.57 3.96
CA PRO A 39 -6.27 13.39 4.82
C PRO A 39 -5.94 12.69 6.13
N TYR A 40 -4.97 11.77 6.13
CA TYR A 40 -4.52 11.09 7.33
C TYR A 40 -3.88 12.04 8.34
N LEU A 41 -2.92 12.85 7.92
CA LEU A 41 -2.27 13.82 8.80
C LEU A 41 -3.27 14.88 9.28
N ASN A 42 -4.15 15.37 8.39
CA ASN A 42 -5.20 16.33 8.76
C ASN A 42 -6.20 15.75 9.76
N PHE A 43 -6.49 14.45 9.70
CA PHE A 43 -7.33 13.76 10.68
C PHE A 43 -6.75 13.81 12.10
N HIS A 44 -5.43 13.95 12.23
CA HIS A 44 -4.71 14.05 13.51
C HIS A 44 -4.43 15.49 13.98
N ASN A 45 -4.95 16.51 13.29
CA ASN A 45 -4.72 17.92 13.67
C ASN A 45 -5.26 18.28 15.06
N ASP A 46 -6.30 17.60 15.52
CA ASP A 46 -6.96 17.85 16.81
C ASP A 46 -6.47 16.92 17.93
N ASP A 47 -5.45 16.09 17.67
CA ASP A 47 -4.85 15.25 18.70
C ASP A 47 -4.22 16.08 19.81
N LEU A 48 -4.23 15.53 21.02
CA LEU A 48 -3.52 16.14 22.16
C LEU A 48 -2.00 15.95 22.06
N VAL A 49 -1.55 14.98 21.27
CA VAL A 49 -0.14 14.78 20.91
C VAL A 49 0.30 15.86 19.92
N GLN A 50 1.41 16.54 20.23
CA GLN A 50 1.96 17.62 19.40
C GLN A 50 2.81 17.07 18.25
N TRP A 51 2.15 16.48 17.27
CA TRP A 51 2.79 15.83 16.13
C TRP A 51 3.65 16.78 15.31
N GLN A 52 4.84 16.30 14.92
CA GLN A 52 5.78 16.94 14.02
C GLN A 52 5.86 16.17 12.70
N SER A 53 6.26 16.86 11.64
CA SER A 53 6.62 16.24 10.37
C SER A 53 7.94 15.48 10.45
N TRP A 54 8.14 14.49 9.59
CA TRP A 54 9.44 13.84 9.39
C TRP A 54 10.27 14.68 8.42
N ASP A 55 11.07 15.58 8.94
CA ASP A 55 11.92 16.49 8.18
C ASP A 55 13.27 16.77 8.88
N LYS A 56 14.14 17.52 8.20
CA LYS A 56 15.49 17.85 8.71
C LYS A 56 15.44 18.66 10.00
N ASP A 57 14.49 19.56 10.13
CA ASP A 57 14.36 20.45 11.29
C ASP A 57 13.95 19.65 12.52
N THR A 58 12.98 18.77 12.39
CA THR A 58 12.54 17.84 13.44
C THR A 58 13.69 16.91 13.87
N LEU A 59 14.44 16.35 12.93
CA LEU A 59 15.61 15.53 13.23
C LEU A 59 16.72 16.32 13.94
N GLN A 60 16.91 17.59 13.59
CA GLN A 60 17.86 18.47 14.26
C GLN A 60 17.43 18.80 15.70
N VAL A 61 16.12 19.04 15.93
CA VAL A 61 15.56 19.24 17.28
C VAL A 61 15.76 17.98 18.13
N ALA A 62 15.52 16.79 17.57
CA ALA A 62 15.76 15.53 18.29
C ALA A 62 17.24 15.38 18.70
N ARG A 63 18.17 15.65 17.79
CA ARG A 63 19.62 15.58 18.06
C ARG A 63 20.05 16.59 19.13
N SER A 64 19.61 17.84 19.03
CA SER A 64 20.00 18.90 19.97
C SER A 64 19.41 18.71 21.36
N SER A 65 18.16 18.24 21.47
CA SER A 65 17.50 17.96 22.75
C SER A 65 17.94 16.62 23.36
N GLY A 66 18.45 15.69 22.54
CA GLY A 66 18.76 14.33 22.92
C GLY A 66 17.56 13.51 23.36
N LYS A 67 16.34 13.93 23.00
CA LYS A 67 15.10 13.17 23.22
C LYS A 67 14.98 12.03 22.23
N LEU A 68 14.29 10.97 22.64
CA LEU A 68 13.84 9.91 21.73
C LEU A 68 12.79 10.45 20.76
N ILE A 69 12.72 9.90 19.56
CA ILE A 69 11.66 10.16 18.59
C ILE A 69 10.62 9.05 18.72
N LEU A 70 9.35 9.39 18.90
CA LEU A 70 8.24 8.46 18.72
C LEU A 70 7.68 8.67 17.31
N LEU A 71 8.00 7.77 16.38
CA LEU A 71 7.50 7.83 15.01
C LEU A 71 6.30 6.89 14.87
N SER A 72 5.14 7.44 14.55
CA SER A 72 3.91 6.71 14.24
C SER A 72 3.64 6.77 12.74
N SER A 73 3.50 5.61 12.11
CA SER A 73 3.18 5.45 10.68
C SER A 73 1.81 4.82 10.53
N GLY A 74 0.97 5.41 9.68
CA GLY A 74 -0.37 4.93 9.41
C GLY A 74 -0.91 5.46 8.08
N TYR A 75 -2.19 5.26 7.84
CA TYR A 75 -2.89 5.76 6.65
C TYR A 75 -4.39 5.91 6.91
N TYR A 76 -5.08 6.68 6.07
CA TYR A 76 -6.45 7.12 6.32
C TYR A 76 -7.48 5.99 6.35
N ALA A 77 -7.33 4.96 5.52
CA ALA A 77 -8.26 3.84 5.46
C ALA A 77 -8.16 2.87 6.65
N CYS A 78 -7.08 2.93 7.41
CA CYS A 78 -6.70 1.97 8.44
C CYS A 78 -7.65 2.01 9.66
N HIS A 79 -8.37 0.93 9.94
CA HIS A 79 -9.26 0.82 11.09
C HIS A 79 -8.55 1.08 12.43
N TYR A 80 -7.47 0.34 12.72
CA TYR A 80 -6.75 0.48 13.99
C TYR A 80 -6.02 1.81 14.15
N CYS A 81 -5.75 2.54 13.07
CA CYS A 81 -5.23 3.90 13.16
C CYS A 81 -6.30 4.85 13.75
N HIS A 82 -7.56 4.71 13.32
CA HIS A 82 -8.69 5.44 13.90
C HIS A 82 -8.94 5.05 15.38
N VAL A 83 -8.83 3.75 15.72
CA VAL A 83 -8.96 3.27 17.10
C VAL A 83 -7.87 3.89 17.98
N MET A 84 -6.60 3.82 17.56
CA MET A 84 -5.48 4.33 18.34
C MET A 84 -5.54 5.85 18.54
N LYS A 85 -6.03 6.61 17.56
CA LYS A 85 -6.29 8.03 17.71
C LYS A 85 -7.23 8.28 18.91
N ARG A 86 -8.41 7.65 18.90
CA ARG A 86 -9.43 7.83 19.95
C ARG A 86 -8.98 7.36 21.32
N GLU A 87 -8.28 6.21 21.38
CA GLU A 87 -7.95 5.57 22.65
C GLU A 87 -6.64 6.08 23.28
N SER A 88 -5.68 6.51 22.44
CA SER A 88 -4.32 6.82 22.90
C SER A 88 -3.92 8.27 22.63
N PHE A 89 -4.11 8.77 21.40
CA PHE A 89 -3.58 10.09 21.03
C PHE A 89 -4.47 11.25 21.51
N GLU A 90 -5.74 10.98 21.79
CA GLU A 90 -6.69 11.89 22.41
C GLU A 90 -6.78 11.70 23.95
N ASP A 91 -6.09 10.71 24.53
CA ASP A 91 -6.00 10.54 25.99
C ASP A 91 -5.04 11.57 26.60
N PRO A 92 -5.50 12.40 27.57
CA PRO A 92 -4.66 13.47 28.14
C PRO A 92 -3.39 12.97 28.84
N ALA A 93 -3.44 11.81 29.51
CA ALA A 93 -2.29 11.29 30.26
C ALA A 93 -1.23 10.73 29.32
N ILE A 94 -1.64 10.05 28.26
CA ILE A 94 -0.74 9.50 27.25
C ILE A 94 -0.12 10.63 26.44
N ALA A 95 -0.93 11.59 25.99
CA ALA A 95 -0.46 12.73 25.19
C ALA A 95 0.54 13.59 25.98
N ASP A 96 0.26 13.87 27.26
CA ASP A 96 1.17 14.59 28.14
C ASP A 96 2.50 13.85 28.33
N PHE A 97 2.45 12.51 28.50
CA PHE A 97 3.67 11.71 28.62
C PHE A 97 4.49 11.74 27.32
N ILE A 98 3.85 11.58 26.16
CA ILE A 98 4.52 11.63 24.84
C ILE A 98 5.16 13.01 24.64
N ASN A 99 4.43 14.09 24.81
CA ASN A 99 4.90 15.46 24.57
C ASN A 99 6.09 15.85 25.46
N ARG A 100 6.12 15.35 26.70
CA ARG A 100 7.24 15.62 27.62
C ARG A 100 8.50 14.83 27.29
N HIS A 101 8.37 13.57 26.92
CA HIS A 101 9.49 12.63 26.89
C HIS A 101 10.01 12.33 25.49
N PHE A 102 9.22 12.58 24.45
CA PHE A 102 9.57 12.27 23.06
C PHE A 102 9.50 13.51 22.16
N ILE A 103 10.06 13.40 20.97
CA ILE A 103 9.70 14.19 19.80
C ILE A 103 8.69 13.33 19.02
N PRO A 104 7.39 13.64 19.09
CA PRO A 104 6.38 12.84 18.41
C PRO A 104 6.35 13.18 16.91
N VAL A 105 6.47 12.18 16.06
CA VAL A 105 6.42 12.32 14.61
C VAL A 105 5.32 11.43 14.05
N LEU A 106 4.48 12.01 13.19
CA LEU A 106 3.44 11.28 12.47
C LEU A 106 3.73 11.30 10.98
N ILE A 107 3.71 10.12 10.35
CA ILE A 107 3.83 10.01 8.89
C ILE A 107 2.63 9.30 8.27
N ASP A 108 2.26 9.78 7.09
CA ASP A 108 1.39 9.04 6.18
C ASP A 108 2.26 8.06 5.37
N ARG A 109 2.08 6.75 5.60
CA ARG A 109 2.87 5.71 4.92
C ARG A 109 2.76 5.77 3.40
N GLU A 110 1.64 6.27 2.90
CA GLU A 110 1.38 6.38 1.47
C GLU A 110 2.14 7.55 0.83
N LEU A 111 2.63 8.50 1.64
CA LEU A 111 3.53 9.58 1.20
C LEU A 111 4.99 9.28 1.50
N HIS A 112 5.28 8.39 2.45
CA HIS A 112 6.63 7.99 2.86
C HIS A 112 6.85 6.46 2.81
N PRO A 113 6.53 5.77 1.67
CA PRO A 113 6.51 4.30 1.65
C PRO A 113 7.90 3.65 1.78
N VAL A 114 8.99 4.35 1.42
CA VAL A 114 10.34 3.82 1.64
C VAL A 114 10.72 3.85 3.10
N LEU A 115 10.42 4.94 3.81
CA LEU A 115 10.61 5.04 5.27
C LEU A 115 9.77 4.00 6.01
N ASP A 116 8.48 3.88 5.66
CA ASP A 116 7.57 2.87 6.23
C ASP A 116 8.12 1.43 6.04
N THR A 117 8.64 1.14 4.85
CA THR A 117 9.31 -0.16 4.58
C THR A 117 10.54 -0.38 5.46
N GLN A 118 11.32 0.66 5.75
CA GLN A 118 12.47 0.54 6.66
C GLN A 118 12.01 0.22 8.09
N LEU A 119 10.95 0.88 8.55
CA LEU A 119 10.38 0.60 9.87
C LEU A 119 9.85 -0.84 9.98
N LEU A 120 9.15 -1.33 8.95
CA LEU A 120 8.68 -2.73 8.89
C LEU A 120 9.83 -3.73 8.92
N ARG A 121 10.93 -3.47 8.20
CA ARG A 121 12.14 -4.31 8.25
C ARG A 121 12.77 -4.35 9.65
N PHE A 122 12.75 -3.25 10.37
CA PHE A 122 13.19 -3.24 11.76
C PHE A 122 12.29 -4.12 12.62
N MET A 123 10.95 -4.02 12.48
CA MET A 123 10.02 -4.88 13.21
C MET A 123 10.25 -6.36 12.93
N GLU A 124 10.46 -6.72 11.66
CA GLU A 124 10.80 -8.08 11.24
C GLU A 124 12.10 -8.56 11.91
N ALA A 125 13.14 -7.74 11.87
CA ALA A 125 14.46 -8.09 12.44
C ALA A 125 14.45 -8.32 13.96
N ILE A 126 13.52 -7.68 14.69
CA ILE A 126 13.34 -7.90 16.13
C ILE A 126 12.26 -8.95 16.45
N GLY A 127 11.67 -9.60 15.43
CA GLY A 127 10.61 -10.61 15.60
C GLY A 127 9.29 -10.03 16.15
N ALA A 128 9.04 -8.73 15.96
CA ALA A 128 7.83 -8.07 16.43
C ALA A 128 6.70 -8.15 15.38
N PRO A 129 5.43 -8.02 15.80
CA PRO A 129 4.30 -7.97 14.88
C PRO A 129 4.44 -6.84 13.86
N GLN A 130 4.01 -7.09 12.62
CA GLN A 130 3.98 -6.11 11.53
C GLN A 130 2.53 -5.70 11.27
N GLY A 131 2.33 -4.42 10.96
CA GLY A 131 0.99 -3.86 10.67
C GLY A 131 0.91 -2.38 11.03
N TRP A 132 -0.26 -1.80 10.88
CA TRP A 132 -0.53 -0.39 11.17
C TRP A 132 -1.68 -0.25 12.18
N PRO A 133 -1.61 0.82 13.02
CA PRO A 133 -0.57 1.82 13.10
C PRO A 133 0.76 1.22 13.60
N LEU A 134 1.85 1.62 12.96
CA LEU A 134 3.19 1.18 13.31
C LEU A 134 3.87 2.26 14.15
N ASN A 135 4.22 1.95 15.39
CA ASN A 135 4.83 2.88 16.32
C ASN A 135 6.25 2.43 16.63
N VAL A 136 7.24 3.21 16.20
CA VAL A 136 8.65 2.90 16.43
C VAL A 136 9.31 4.03 17.20
N VAL A 137 9.98 3.67 18.28
CA VAL A 137 10.82 4.59 19.04
C VAL A 137 12.22 4.56 18.45
N LEU A 138 12.71 5.75 18.06
CA LEU A 138 14.05 5.95 17.53
C LEU A 138 14.89 6.72 18.52
N THR A 139 16.21 6.50 18.49
CA THR A 139 17.16 7.37 19.20
C THR A 139 17.17 8.78 18.58
N SER A 140 17.77 9.75 19.25
CA SER A 140 17.94 11.10 18.69
C SER A 140 18.74 11.16 17.38
N ASN A 141 19.46 10.09 17.04
CA ASN A 141 20.19 9.90 15.79
C ASN A 141 19.42 9.05 14.77
N ALA A 142 18.11 8.85 14.99
CA ALA A 142 17.20 8.07 14.14
C ALA A 142 17.53 6.56 14.01
N TYR A 143 18.26 5.96 14.94
CA TYR A 143 18.40 4.51 15.02
C TYR A 143 17.19 3.90 15.70
N PRO A 144 16.48 2.92 15.10
CA PRO A 144 15.35 2.24 15.74
C PRO A 144 15.78 1.49 16.99
N LEU A 145 14.99 1.66 18.06
CA LEU A 145 15.27 1.09 19.39
C LEU A 145 14.23 0.06 19.81
N ALA A 146 12.96 0.38 19.62
CA ALA A 146 11.83 -0.48 19.99
C ALA A 146 10.65 -0.18 19.08
N GLY A 147 9.73 -1.14 18.91
CA GLY A 147 8.54 -0.90 18.10
C GLY A 147 7.35 -1.75 18.52
N THR A 148 6.16 -1.29 18.17
CA THR A 148 4.90 -1.99 18.39
C THR A 148 3.89 -1.56 17.32
N VAL A 149 2.88 -2.39 17.10
CA VAL A 149 1.64 -2.02 16.37
C VAL A 149 0.61 -1.47 17.37
N TYR A 150 -0.67 -1.41 16.97
CA TYR A 150 -1.73 -1.05 17.90
C TYR A 150 -1.65 -1.83 19.23
N ARG A 151 -1.85 -1.10 20.31
CA ARG A 151 -2.06 -1.64 21.67
C ARG A 151 -3.19 -0.86 22.35
N PRO A 152 -3.98 -1.48 23.23
CA PRO A 152 -4.89 -0.76 24.11
C PRO A 152 -4.16 0.33 24.90
N ALA A 153 -4.84 1.43 25.19
CA ALA A 153 -4.27 2.67 25.75
C ALA A 153 -3.30 2.45 26.93
N ASN A 154 -3.73 1.70 27.96
CA ASN A 154 -2.87 1.43 29.13
C ASN A 154 -1.60 0.66 28.75
N SER A 155 -1.72 -0.36 27.90
CA SER A 155 -0.59 -1.17 27.46
C SER A 155 0.37 -0.39 26.55
N PHE A 156 -0.14 0.60 25.81
CA PHE A 156 0.69 1.52 25.03
C PHE A 156 1.48 2.48 25.95
N LEU A 157 0.83 3.04 26.96
CA LEU A 157 1.51 3.89 27.93
C LEU A 157 2.61 3.14 28.70
N GLU A 158 2.32 1.91 29.14
CA GLU A 158 3.32 1.04 29.80
C GLU A 158 4.54 0.77 28.89
N PHE A 159 4.30 0.50 27.60
CA PHE A 159 5.38 0.34 26.62
C PHE A 159 6.25 1.60 26.51
N LEU A 160 5.65 2.77 26.40
CA LEU A 160 6.39 4.04 26.30
C LEU A 160 7.18 4.35 27.59
N GLN A 161 6.58 4.12 28.75
CA GLN A 161 7.22 4.29 30.06
C GLN A 161 8.42 3.35 30.22
N GLN A 162 8.29 2.08 29.83
CA GLN A 162 9.39 1.11 29.90
C GLN A 162 10.56 1.52 29.01
N VAL A 163 10.28 1.95 27.75
CA VAL A 163 11.32 2.41 26.83
C VAL A 163 12.02 3.65 27.39
N GLN A 164 11.28 4.63 27.89
CA GLN A 164 11.84 5.85 28.47
C GLN A 164 12.66 5.57 29.74
N THR A 165 12.21 4.69 30.61
CA THR A 165 12.95 4.27 31.80
C THR A 165 14.28 3.63 31.43
N ASN A 166 14.27 2.68 30.52
CA ASN A 166 15.48 2.02 30.05
C ASN A 166 16.48 3.01 29.43
N TRP A 167 15.96 3.93 28.59
CA TRP A 167 16.77 4.97 27.96
C TRP A 167 17.43 5.88 28.99
N SER A 168 16.66 6.37 29.97
CA SER A 168 17.16 7.31 30.99
C SER A 168 18.22 6.69 31.90
N GLN A 169 18.14 5.37 32.17
CA GLN A 169 19.12 4.65 33.00
C GLN A 169 20.48 4.50 32.35
N ASN A 170 20.54 4.26 31.02
CA ASN A 170 21.81 4.05 30.33
C ASN A 170 21.74 4.38 28.83
N LYS A 171 21.61 5.67 28.53
CA LYS A 171 21.48 6.20 27.17
C LYS A 171 22.57 5.71 26.21
N ALA A 172 23.83 5.74 26.63
CA ALA A 172 24.96 5.33 25.79
C ALA A 172 24.95 3.83 25.45
N HIS A 173 24.44 3.00 26.35
CA HIS A 173 24.27 1.58 26.11
C HIS A 173 23.19 1.31 25.04
N TRP A 174 22.03 1.92 25.19
CA TRP A 174 20.91 1.74 24.28
C TRP A 174 21.17 2.32 22.88
N GLU A 175 21.88 3.46 22.80
CA GLU A 175 22.34 4.01 21.51
C GLU A 175 23.24 3.03 20.76
N ARG A 176 24.19 2.38 21.46
CA ARG A 176 25.06 1.37 20.84
C ARG A 176 24.28 0.14 20.38
N ILE A 177 23.28 -0.32 21.15
CA ILE A 177 22.43 -1.45 20.77
C ILE A 177 21.62 -1.11 19.51
N ALA A 178 20.96 0.04 19.49
CA ALA A 178 20.16 0.48 18.34
C ALA A 178 21.00 0.61 17.07
N LYS A 179 22.20 1.19 17.18
CA LYS A 179 23.16 1.28 16.08
C LYS A 179 23.61 -0.11 15.59
N ALA A 180 24.02 -1.00 16.50
CA ALA A 180 24.44 -2.34 16.14
C ALA A 180 23.32 -3.19 15.49
N ALA A 181 22.08 -3.04 15.97
CA ALA A 181 20.91 -3.67 15.34
C ALA A 181 20.70 -3.17 13.91
N SER A 182 20.85 -1.87 13.68
CA SER A 182 20.74 -1.27 12.36
C SER A 182 21.85 -1.75 11.41
N GLU A 183 23.10 -1.84 11.88
CA GLU A 183 24.23 -2.37 11.11
C GLU A 183 24.02 -3.86 10.76
N ARG A 184 23.42 -4.64 11.66
CA ARG A 184 23.07 -6.04 11.40
C ARG A 184 22.01 -6.16 10.30
N ILE A 185 20.97 -5.32 10.31
CA ILE A 185 19.94 -5.29 9.26
C ILE A 185 20.58 -5.05 7.89
N VAL A 186 21.53 -4.11 7.79
CA VAL A 186 22.27 -3.86 6.53
C VAL A 186 23.06 -5.09 6.09
N THR A 187 23.80 -5.71 7.03
CA THR A 187 24.64 -6.89 6.73
C THR A 187 23.79 -8.07 6.24
N GLU A 188 22.69 -8.37 6.92
CA GLU A 188 21.79 -9.47 6.57
C GLU A 188 21.03 -9.23 5.25
N ALA A 189 20.71 -7.97 4.95
CA ALA A 189 20.04 -7.59 3.70
C ALA A 189 21.00 -7.48 2.51
N THR A 190 22.32 -7.39 2.74
CA THR A 190 23.32 -7.33 1.67
C THR A 190 23.63 -8.74 1.19
N VAL A 191 22.98 -9.15 0.10
CA VAL A 191 23.14 -10.47 -0.50
C VAL A 191 23.99 -10.37 -1.76
N PRO A 192 24.95 -11.29 -2.00
CA PRO A 192 25.76 -11.27 -3.21
C PRO A 192 24.91 -11.33 -4.48
N ALA A 193 25.23 -10.45 -5.41
CA ALA A 193 24.66 -10.45 -6.74
C ALA A 193 25.44 -11.40 -7.67
N PHE A 194 24.74 -11.96 -8.65
CA PHE A 194 25.35 -12.75 -9.72
C PHE A 194 24.59 -12.53 -11.03
N VAL A 195 25.27 -12.79 -12.14
CA VAL A 195 24.69 -12.61 -13.48
C VAL A 195 24.23 -13.95 -14.03
N ILE A 196 22.99 -14.01 -14.45
CA ILE A 196 22.44 -15.15 -15.22
C ILE A 196 23.04 -15.08 -16.63
N LYS A 197 23.77 -16.13 -17.01
CA LYS A 197 24.53 -16.18 -18.28
C LYS A 197 23.90 -17.06 -19.34
N THR A 198 23.04 -18.01 -18.93
CA THR A 198 22.52 -19.04 -19.85
C THR A 198 21.01 -19.19 -19.75
N PRO A 199 20.33 -19.59 -20.84
CA PRO A 199 18.91 -19.92 -20.80
C PRO A 199 18.57 -21.03 -19.81
N GLN A 200 19.50 -21.98 -19.57
CA GLN A 200 19.30 -23.02 -18.57
C GLN A 200 19.25 -22.49 -17.15
N GLN A 201 20.02 -21.45 -16.83
CA GLN A 201 19.93 -20.79 -15.52
C GLN A 201 18.60 -20.05 -15.35
N GLN A 202 18.12 -19.35 -16.37
CA GLN A 202 16.78 -18.73 -16.37
C GLN A 202 15.69 -19.78 -16.16
N LYS A 203 15.75 -20.87 -16.92
CA LYS A 203 14.79 -21.98 -16.79
C LYS A 203 14.76 -22.56 -15.38
N ARG A 204 15.92 -22.75 -14.74
CA ARG A 204 15.98 -23.26 -13.35
C ARG A 204 15.26 -22.33 -12.37
N ILE A 205 15.39 -21.02 -12.52
CA ILE A 205 14.71 -20.06 -11.66
C ILE A 205 13.21 -20.07 -11.93
N HIS A 206 12.82 -20.19 -13.19
CA HIS A 206 11.42 -20.31 -13.58
C HIS A 206 10.79 -21.58 -13.00
N ASP A 207 11.48 -22.73 -13.13
CA ASP A 207 11.03 -24.00 -12.55
C ASP A 207 10.94 -23.91 -11.02
N ALA A 208 11.88 -23.20 -10.37
CA ALA A 208 11.86 -22.95 -8.94
C ALA A 208 10.70 -22.06 -8.51
N PHE A 209 10.33 -21.05 -9.31
CA PHE A 209 9.14 -20.22 -9.07
C PHE A 209 7.86 -21.08 -9.08
N GLU A 210 7.70 -21.91 -10.13
CA GLU A 210 6.54 -22.82 -10.22
C GLU A 210 6.52 -23.80 -9.04
N GLN A 211 7.66 -24.39 -8.71
CA GLN A 211 7.78 -25.33 -7.59
C GLN A 211 7.41 -24.68 -6.26
N GLN A 212 7.91 -23.47 -5.98
CA GLN A 212 7.60 -22.75 -4.75
C GLN A 212 6.13 -22.35 -4.71
N ALA A 213 5.55 -21.91 -5.85
CA ALA A 213 4.13 -21.63 -5.94
C ALA A 213 3.29 -22.86 -5.51
N ARG A 214 3.64 -24.07 -6.01
CA ARG A 214 2.96 -25.33 -5.64
C ARG A 214 3.04 -25.66 -4.13
N LEU A 215 4.08 -25.18 -3.43
CA LEU A 215 4.26 -25.40 -1.99
C LEU A 215 3.43 -24.43 -1.13
N VAL A 216 3.23 -23.20 -1.62
CA VAL A 216 2.54 -22.15 -0.84
C VAL A 216 1.04 -22.03 -1.16
N VAL A 217 0.54 -22.67 -2.23
CA VAL A 217 -0.88 -22.63 -2.59
C VAL A 217 -1.76 -23.33 -1.56
N ASP A 218 -2.88 -22.72 -1.24
CA ASP A 218 -3.93 -23.36 -0.46
C ASP A 218 -4.83 -24.18 -1.38
N ARG A 219 -4.73 -25.52 -1.27
CA ARG A 219 -5.47 -26.45 -2.13
C ARG A 219 -6.95 -26.54 -1.78
N GLU A 220 -7.32 -26.16 -0.56
CA GLU A 220 -8.69 -26.24 -0.08
C GLU A 220 -9.49 -24.98 -0.45
N TYR A 221 -8.97 -23.79 -0.10
CA TYR A 221 -9.68 -22.52 -0.26
C TYR A 221 -9.09 -21.63 -1.37
N GLY A 222 -8.05 -22.07 -2.07
CA GLY A 222 -7.35 -21.22 -3.04
C GLY A 222 -6.51 -20.13 -2.36
N GLY A 223 -5.86 -19.30 -3.18
CA GLY A 223 -4.90 -18.33 -2.70
C GLY A 223 -3.65 -18.98 -2.11
N PHE A 224 -2.95 -18.26 -1.25
CA PHE A 224 -1.63 -18.65 -0.73
C PHE A 224 -1.61 -18.63 0.80
N GLY A 225 -0.83 -19.52 1.40
CA GLY A 225 -0.68 -19.62 2.85
C GLY A 225 -1.89 -20.20 3.58
N ASN A 226 -1.78 -20.33 4.92
CA ASN A 226 -2.75 -21.01 5.79
C ASN A 226 -3.49 -20.06 6.77
N GLY A 227 -3.17 -18.78 6.76
CA GLY A 227 -3.72 -17.76 7.65
C GLY A 227 -4.59 -16.76 6.92
N ALA A 228 -4.43 -15.49 7.28
CA ALA A 228 -5.03 -14.37 6.56
C ALA A 228 -4.72 -14.45 5.06
N LYS A 229 -5.68 -14.08 4.23
CA LYS A 229 -5.59 -14.19 2.77
C LYS A 229 -5.48 -12.82 2.12
N TYR A 230 -4.37 -12.63 1.42
CA TYR A 230 -4.15 -11.49 0.55
C TYR A 230 -4.34 -11.91 -0.91
N PRO A 231 -4.89 -11.04 -1.79
CA PRO A 231 -5.05 -11.35 -3.22
C PRO A 231 -3.75 -11.74 -3.92
N MET A 232 -2.63 -11.07 -3.57
CA MET A 232 -1.32 -11.27 -4.19
C MET A 232 -1.39 -11.14 -5.72
N SER A 233 -1.93 -10.04 -6.19
CA SER A 233 -2.21 -9.78 -7.60
C SER A 233 -1.00 -9.93 -8.53
N PRO A 234 0.23 -9.48 -8.17
CA PRO A 234 1.41 -9.72 -9.00
C PRO A 234 1.71 -11.20 -9.20
N GLN A 235 1.58 -12.02 -8.16
CA GLN A 235 1.78 -13.47 -8.23
C GLN A 235 0.70 -14.15 -9.06
N LEU A 236 -0.57 -13.72 -8.93
CA LEU A 236 -1.65 -14.24 -9.76
C LEU A 236 -1.43 -13.93 -11.25
N LEU A 237 -1.03 -12.69 -11.60
CA LEU A 237 -0.68 -12.32 -12.97
C LEU A 237 0.49 -13.15 -13.51
N ALA A 238 1.53 -13.35 -12.69
CA ALA A 238 2.67 -14.19 -13.05
C ALA A 238 2.24 -15.66 -13.31
N LEU A 239 1.35 -16.20 -12.47
CA LEU A 239 0.83 -17.56 -12.65
C LEU A 239 -0.08 -17.67 -13.88
N ILE A 240 -0.87 -16.64 -14.21
CA ILE A 240 -1.66 -16.59 -15.45
C ILE A 240 -0.72 -16.60 -16.66
N GLN A 241 0.34 -15.81 -16.65
CA GLN A 241 1.35 -15.80 -17.72
C GLN A 241 2.07 -17.15 -17.83
N LEU A 242 2.41 -17.78 -16.70
CA LEU A 242 2.96 -19.12 -16.68
C LEU A 242 2.02 -20.13 -17.32
N TYR A 243 0.72 -20.06 -17.01
CA TYR A 243 -0.28 -20.93 -17.61
C TYR A 243 -0.42 -20.72 -19.12
N VAL A 244 -0.37 -19.47 -19.60
CA VAL A 244 -0.37 -19.17 -21.05
C VAL A 244 0.83 -19.80 -21.75
N ALA A 245 2.02 -19.71 -21.14
CA ALA A 245 3.25 -20.25 -21.72
C ALA A 245 3.33 -21.79 -21.63
N ASN A 246 2.80 -22.38 -20.56
CA ASN A 246 2.86 -23.83 -20.28
C ASN A 246 1.61 -24.28 -19.52
N PRO A 247 0.50 -24.55 -20.23
CA PRO A 247 -0.75 -24.98 -19.60
C PRO A 247 -0.58 -26.26 -18.78
N SER A 248 -1.10 -26.24 -17.55
CA SER A 248 -1.06 -27.41 -16.67
C SER A 248 -2.33 -27.49 -15.79
N ALA A 249 -2.84 -28.71 -15.58
CA ALA A 249 -4.08 -28.95 -14.86
C ALA A 249 -4.06 -28.44 -13.40
N TRP A 250 -2.90 -28.54 -12.72
CA TRP A 250 -2.79 -28.04 -11.34
C TRP A 250 -2.96 -26.52 -11.28
N LEU A 251 -2.34 -25.82 -12.22
CA LEU A 251 -2.33 -24.37 -12.27
C LEU A 251 -3.70 -23.82 -12.65
N GLU A 252 -4.35 -24.43 -13.64
CA GLU A 252 -5.74 -24.12 -14.00
C GLU A 252 -6.67 -24.30 -12.80
N THR A 253 -6.59 -25.47 -12.15
CA THR A 253 -7.42 -25.77 -10.96
C THR A 253 -7.20 -24.75 -9.85
N HIS A 254 -5.93 -24.36 -9.59
CA HIS A 254 -5.61 -23.39 -8.56
C HIS A 254 -6.12 -21.98 -8.89
N LEU A 255 -5.88 -21.52 -10.13
CA LEU A 255 -6.34 -20.20 -10.59
C LEU A 255 -7.87 -20.11 -10.52
N ARG A 256 -8.59 -21.07 -11.09
CA ARG A 256 -10.07 -21.10 -11.04
C ARG A 256 -10.57 -21.08 -9.59
N LYS A 257 -10.07 -21.98 -8.74
CA LYS A 257 -10.47 -22.05 -7.33
C LYS A 257 -10.20 -20.73 -6.58
N THR A 258 -9.03 -20.15 -6.77
CA THR A 258 -8.65 -18.90 -6.11
C THR A 258 -9.57 -17.76 -6.51
N LEU A 259 -9.76 -17.55 -7.81
CA LEU A 259 -10.55 -16.45 -8.34
C LEU A 259 -12.05 -16.60 -8.00
N HIS A 260 -12.61 -17.82 -8.12
CA HIS A 260 -13.99 -18.06 -7.69
C HIS A 260 -14.18 -17.78 -6.20
N ASN A 261 -13.29 -18.25 -5.32
CA ASN A 261 -13.42 -18.05 -3.88
C ASN A 261 -13.20 -16.58 -3.46
N MET A 262 -12.34 -15.84 -4.14
CA MET A 262 -12.18 -14.40 -3.94
C MET A 262 -13.45 -13.64 -4.34
N ALA A 263 -14.07 -13.98 -5.48
CA ALA A 263 -15.27 -13.32 -5.99
C ALA A 263 -16.54 -13.66 -5.20
N SER A 264 -16.65 -14.91 -4.70
CA SER A 264 -17.84 -15.39 -3.99
C SER A 264 -17.75 -15.21 -2.47
N GLY A 265 -16.56 -15.03 -1.93
CA GLY A 265 -16.33 -14.83 -0.49
C GLY A 265 -16.59 -13.41 0.01
N GLY A 266 -16.17 -13.15 1.24
CA GLY A 266 -16.29 -11.84 1.87
C GLY A 266 -15.28 -10.80 1.36
N LEU A 267 -14.29 -11.20 0.54
CA LEU A 267 -13.31 -10.28 -0.02
C LEU A 267 -13.91 -9.33 -1.08
N HIS A 268 -14.89 -9.79 -1.85
CA HIS A 268 -15.56 -9.01 -2.89
C HIS A 268 -16.89 -8.45 -2.36
N ASP A 269 -17.12 -7.16 -2.55
CA ASP A 269 -18.42 -6.53 -2.26
C ASP A 269 -19.39 -6.71 -3.44
N PRO A 270 -20.33 -7.64 -3.39
CA PRO A 270 -21.21 -7.91 -4.52
C PRO A 270 -22.25 -6.81 -4.78
N ILE A 271 -22.37 -5.83 -3.88
CA ILE A 271 -23.29 -4.70 -4.01
C ILE A 271 -22.62 -3.55 -4.78
N GLY A 272 -21.39 -3.17 -4.38
CA GLY A 272 -20.66 -2.08 -5.00
C GLY A 272 -19.70 -2.52 -6.10
N GLY A 273 -19.24 -3.76 -6.11
CA GLY A 273 -18.37 -4.34 -7.14
C GLY A 273 -16.88 -4.25 -6.88
N GLY A 274 -16.45 -3.65 -5.76
CA GLY A 274 -15.05 -3.54 -5.39
C GLY A 274 -14.55 -4.67 -4.49
N PHE A 275 -13.24 -4.72 -4.32
CA PHE A 275 -12.57 -5.67 -3.44
C PHE A 275 -12.03 -4.97 -2.20
N PHE A 276 -12.25 -5.59 -1.05
CA PHE A 276 -11.56 -5.28 0.19
C PHE A 276 -10.10 -5.69 0.10
N ARG A 277 -9.26 -5.14 0.97
CA ARG A 277 -7.81 -5.32 0.90
C ARG A 277 -7.35 -6.76 1.12
N TYR A 278 -7.88 -7.44 2.16
CA TYR A 278 -7.56 -8.83 2.53
C TYR A 278 -8.61 -9.40 3.46
N THR A 279 -8.53 -10.71 3.74
CA THR A 279 -9.35 -11.36 4.78
C THR A 279 -8.48 -11.84 5.94
N THR A 280 -9.01 -11.74 7.17
CA THR A 280 -8.31 -12.16 8.39
C THR A 280 -8.35 -13.67 8.60
N ASP A 281 -9.14 -14.40 7.80
CA ASP A 281 -9.27 -15.86 7.85
C ASP A 281 -8.84 -16.51 6.54
N ARG A 282 -8.58 -17.83 6.64
CA ARG A 282 -8.15 -18.67 5.53
C ARG A 282 -9.22 -18.86 4.43
N GLN A 283 -10.49 -18.66 4.77
CA GLN A 283 -11.65 -19.05 3.96
C GLN A 283 -12.21 -17.91 3.10
N TRP A 284 -11.56 -16.77 3.05
CA TRP A 284 -12.01 -15.57 2.36
C TRP A 284 -13.32 -14.98 2.93
N ARG A 285 -13.59 -15.12 4.23
CA ARG A 285 -14.89 -14.76 4.82
C ARG A 285 -14.88 -13.41 5.54
N ARG A 286 -13.85 -13.11 6.33
CA ARG A 286 -13.81 -11.93 7.20
C ARG A 286 -12.88 -10.88 6.63
N PRO A 287 -13.39 -9.93 5.82
CA PRO A 287 -12.55 -8.93 5.21
C PRO A 287 -12.13 -7.85 6.21
N HIS A 288 -11.00 -7.24 5.94
CA HIS A 288 -10.67 -5.92 6.40
C HIS A 288 -11.30 -4.92 5.43
N TYR A 289 -12.19 -4.03 5.93
CA TYR A 289 -13.11 -3.26 5.08
C TYR A 289 -12.49 -2.09 4.31
N GLU A 290 -11.16 -1.99 4.28
CA GLU A 290 -10.44 -1.04 3.45
C GLU A 290 -10.56 -1.42 1.96
N MET A 291 -10.80 -0.43 1.09
CA MET A 291 -10.73 -0.63 -0.36
C MET A 291 -9.67 0.30 -0.95
N MET A 292 -8.57 -0.29 -1.41
CA MET A 292 -7.44 0.44 -1.95
C MET A 292 -7.55 0.55 -3.48
N LEU A 293 -7.14 1.69 -4.04
CA LEU A 293 -7.14 1.89 -5.49
C LEU A 293 -6.27 0.86 -6.21
N TYR A 294 -5.05 0.65 -5.70
CA TYR A 294 -4.09 -0.26 -6.33
C TYR A 294 -4.54 -1.73 -6.29
N ASP A 295 -5.23 -2.18 -5.23
CA ASP A 295 -5.78 -3.52 -5.16
C ASP A 295 -6.88 -3.72 -6.20
N ASN A 296 -7.82 -2.78 -6.27
CA ASN A 296 -8.94 -2.86 -7.19
C ASN A 296 -8.51 -2.75 -8.65
N ALA A 297 -7.55 -1.87 -8.97
CA ALA A 297 -6.99 -1.78 -10.31
C ALA A 297 -6.30 -3.08 -10.74
N GLN A 298 -5.44 -3.63 -9.89
CA GLN A 298 -4.75 -4.89 -10.19
C GLN A 298 -5.70 -6.08 -10.26
N LEU A 299 -6.69 -6.17 -9.35
CA LEU A 299 -7.66 -7.27 -9.37
C LEU A 299 -8.54 -7.21 -10.60
N ALA A 300 -9.00 -6.03 -11.02
CA ALA A 300 -9.70 -5.90 -12.31
C ALA A 300 -8.85 -6.44 -13.46
N LEU A 301 -7.54 -6.14 -13.50
CA LEU A 301 -6.63 -6.67 -14.51
C LEU A 301 -6.46 -8.20 -14.39
N VAL A 302 -6.30 -8.74 -13.18
CA VAL A 302 -6.21 -10.19 -12.94
C VAL A 302 -7.44 -10.91 -13.50
N TYR A 303 -8.64 -10.40 -13.18
CA TYR A 303 -9.90 -11.01 -13.67
C TYR A 303 -10.09 -10.85 -15.16
N LEU A 304 -9.67 -9.74 -15.79
CA LEU A 304 -9.67 -9.58 -17.25
C LEU A 304 -8.77 -10.60 -17.95
N GLU A 305 -7.54 -10.75 -17.48
CA GLU A 305 -6.59 -11.69 -18.05
C GLU A 305 -7.00 -13.16 -17.81
N ALA A 306 -7.53 -13.45 -16.62
CA ALA A 306 -8.04 -14.78 -16.30
C ALA A 306 -9.29 -15.14 -17.12
N ALA A 307 -10.22 -14.21 -17.33
CA ALA A 307 -11.41 -14.43 -18.15
C ALA A 307 -11.04 -14.88 -19.57
N ARG A 308 -10.07 -14.18 -20.17
CA ARG A 308 -9.56 -14.49 -21.51
C ARG A 308 -8.79 -15.80 -21.54
N THR A 309 -7.92 -16.03 -20.55
CA THR A 309 -6.98 -17.16 -20.55
C THR A 309 -7.67 -18.49 -20.20
N LEU A 310 -8.65 -18.44 -19.31
CA LEU A 310 -9.37 -19.63 -18.83
C LEU A 310 -10.74 -19.81 -19.50
N ASP A 311 -11.11 -18.92 -20.43
CA ASP A 311 -12.43 -18.90 -21.08
C ASP A 311 -13.59 -18.94 -20.06
N GLU A 312 -13.58 -17.97 -19.11
CA GLU A 312 -14.52 -17.95 -17.98
C GLU A 312 -15.32 -16.63 -17.96
N PRO A 313 -16.57 -16.63 -18.46
CA PRO A 313 -17.40 -15.41 -18.51
C PRO A 313 -17.70 -14.78 -17.14
N GLU A 314 -17.70 -15.59 -16.06
CA GLU A 314 -17.91 -15.08 -14.70
C GLU A 314 -16.78 -14.16 -14.27
N PHE A 315 -15.53 -14.47 -14.62
CA PHE A 315 -14.38 -13.60 -14.35
C PHE A 315 -14.47 -12.29 -15.13
N GLN A 316 -14.95 -12.30 -16.36
CA GLN A 316 -15.23 -11.08 -17.13
C GLN A 316 -16.25 -10.20 -16.42
N HIS A 317 -17.29 -10.81 -15.84
CA HIS A 317 -18.30 -10.07 -15.11
C HIS A 317 -17.74 -9.42 -13.83
N VAL A 318 -16.92 -10.14 -13.06
CA VAL A 318 -16.24 -9.60 -11.86
C VAL A 318 -15.32 -8.44 -12.24
N ALA A 319 -14.54 -8.59 -13.31
CA ALA A 319 -13.70 -7.50 -13.83
C ALA A 319 -14.52 -6.25 -14.17
N THR A 320 -15.65 -6.43 -14.87
CA THR A 320 -16.55 -5.32 -15.24
C THR A 320 -17.10 -4.61 -14.00
N MET A 321 -17.57 -5.38 -13.01
CA MET A 321 -18.06 -4.80 -11.75
C MET A 321 -17.00 -4.00 -11.03
N THR A 322 -15.74 -4.49 -11.01
CA THR A 322 -14.65 -3.80 -10.35
C THR A 322 -14.26 -2.51 -11.08
N LEU A 323 -14.27 -2.51 -12.42
CA LEU A 323 -14.06 -1.29 -13.22
C LEU A 323 -15.18 -0.27 -12.98
N GLU A 324 -16.42 -0.71 -12.92
CA GLU A 324 -17.57 0.16 -12.58
C GLU A 324 -17.45 0.72 -11.16
N PHE A 325 -17.03 -0.08 -10.20
CA PHE A 325 -16.75 0.38 -8.83
C PHE A 325 -15.69 1.48 -8.81
N LEU A 326 -14.58 1.31 -9.51
CA LEU A 326 -13.54 2.34 -9.63
C LEU A 326 -14.13 3.65 -10.15
N LEU A 327 -14.93 3.59 -11.22
CA LEU A 327 -15.58 4.76 -11.81
C LEU A 327 -16.57 5.44 -10.86
N GLN A 328 -17.42 4.67 -10.19
CA GLN A 328 -18.52 5.22 -9.39
C GLN A 328 -18.07 5.68 -8.00
N SER A 329 -17.09 4.98 -7.40
CA SER A 329 -16.73 5.16 -5.99
C SER A 329 -15.37 5.82 -5.78
N MET A 330 -14.44 5.66 -6.71
CA MET A 330 -13.06 6.14 -6.55
C MET A 330 -12.66 7.25 -7.52
N SER A 331 -13.46 7.63 -8.49
CA SER A 331 -13.19 8.79 -9.34
C SER A 331 -13.11 10.08 -8.53
N ALA A 332 -12.15 10.94 -8.85
CA ALA A 332 -12.03 12.27 -8.28
C ALA A 332 -12.64 13.34 -9.22
N ASN A 333 -13.30 14.35 -8.65
CA ASN A 333 -13.97 15.41 -9.44
C ASN A 333 -13.01 16.18 -10.36
N ASN A 334 -11.72 16.30 -9.98
CA ASN A 334 -10.70 17.06 -10.71
C ASN A 334 -9.76 16.18 -11.53
N GLY A 335 -10.21 14.98 -11.90
CA GLY A 335 -9.46 13.96 -12.64
C GLY A 335 -8.62 13.04 -11.77
N GLY A 336 -8.33 11.85 -12.29
CA GLY A 336 -7.68 10.77 -11.56
C GLY A 336 -8.61 10.05 -10.58
N PHE A 337 -8.04 9.15 -9.81
CA PHE A 337 -8.73 8.30 -8.83
C PHE A 337 -8.12 8.50 -7.44
N VAL A 338 -8.97 8.51 -6.43
CA VAL A 338 -8.58 8.67 -5.02
C VAL A 338 -7.90 7.42 -4.48
N ALA A 339 -7.09 7.57 -3.42
CA ALA A 339 -6.24 6.50 -2.91
C ALA A 339 -7.03 5.33 -2.31
N SER A 340 -8.06 5.62 -1.50
CA SER A 340 -8.76 4.56 -0.78
C SER A 340 -10.13 4.98 -0.24
N LEU A 341 -10.95 3.96 0.10
CA LEU A 341 -12.13 4.10 0.95
C LEU A 341 -11.82 3.49 2.32
N SER A 342 -12.22 4.21 3.37
CA SER A 342 -11.92 3.82 4.76
C SER A 342 -12.69 2.57 5.20
N ALA A 343 -12.06 1.78 6.06
CA ALA A 343 -12.70 0.68 6.74
C ALA A 343 -13.83 1.13 7.68
N VAL A 344 -13.72 2.33 8.25
CA VAL A 344 -14.70 2.85 9.21
C VAL A 344 -15.69 3.81 8.55
N ASP A 345 -16.89 3.85 9.09
CA ASP A 345 -17.90 4.86 8.72
C ASP A 345 -17.66 6.20 9.49
N VAL A 346 -18.52 7.19 9.25
CA VAL A 346 -18.43 8.50 9.90
C VAL A 346 -18.67 8.46 11.44
N GLN A 347 -19.17 7.36 11.96
CA GLN A 347 -19.32 7.11 13.40
C GLN A 347 -18.13 6.33 13.98
N GLY A 348 -17.18 5.91 13.17
CA GLY A 348 -16.02 5.10 13.56
C GLY A 348 -16.31 3.61 13.67
N ASN A 349 -17.45 3.12 13.16
CA ASN A 349 -17.75 1.69 13.19
C ASN A 349 -17.02 0.96 12.06
N ASP A 350 -16.30 -0.12 12.41
CA ASP A 350 -15.65 -0.98 11.45
C ASP A 350 -16.69 -1.64 10.51
N GLY A 351 -16.43 -1.53 9.19
CA GLY A 351 -17.35 -2.02 8.16
C GLY A 351 -18.71 -1.31 8.10
N GLY A 352 -18.92 -0.23 8.88
CA GLY A 352 -20.22 0.41 9.03
C GLY A 352 -20.89 0.86 7.74
N TYR A 353 -20.10 1.18 6.70
CA TYR A 353 -20.61 1.50 5.36
C TYR A 353 -21.15 0.26 4.62
N TYR A 354 -20.57 -0.92 4.84
CA TYR A 354 -20.84 -2.16 4.09
C TYR A 354 -21.79 -3.12 4.81
N LEU A 355 -21.75 -3.16 6.13
CA LEU A 355 -22.52 -4.09 6.96
C LEU A 355 -23.95 -3.61 7.21
N TRP A 356 -24.86 -4.55 7.36
CA TRP A 356 -26.29 -4.31 7.56
C TRP A 356 -26.82 -5.02 8.81
N THR A 357 -27.63 -4.32 9.59
CA THR A 357 -28.43 -4.95 10.63
C THR A 357 -29.68 -5.57 10.03
N GLU A 358 -30.24 -6.58 10.70
CA GLU A 358 -31.54 -7.16 10.29
C GLU A 358 -32.66 -6.10 10.26
N LYS A 359 -32.62 -5.15 11.20
CA LYS A 359 -33.59 -4.04 11.26
C LYS A 359 -33.50 -3.14 10.01
N GLU A 360 -32.31 -2.80 9.57
CA GLU A 360 -32.12 -2.03 8.36
C GLU A 360 -32.61 -2.79 7.12
N LEU A 361 -32.22 -4.08 7.00
CA LEU A 361 -32.67 -4.93 5.89
C LEU A 361 -34.21 -5.05 5.85
N LYS A 362 -34.88 -5.23 6.98
CA LYS A 362 -36.34 -5.25 7.09
C LYS A 362 -37.00 -3.93 6.63
N SER A 363 -36.35 -2.81 6.80
CA SER A 363 -36.85 -1.50 6.34
C SER A 363 -36.68 -1.25 4.84
N ILE A 364 -35.79 -2.01 4.18
CA ILE A 364 -35.42 -1.83 2.77
C ILE A 364 -36.06 -2.88 1.88
N LEU A 365 -36.14 -4.14 2.37
CA LEU A 365 -36.50 -5.29 1.56
C LEU A 365 -37.90 -5.84 1.92
N PRO A 366 -38.70 -6.22 0.92
CA PRO A 366 -39.87 -7.05 1.16
C PRO A 366 -39.52 -8.40 1.81
N PRO A 367 -40.43 -9.06 2.51
CA PRO A 367 -40.15 -10.30 3.26
C PRO A 367 -39.46 -11.39 2.44
N GLN A 368 -39.86 -11.59 1.20
CA GLN A 368 -39.28 -12.61 0.31
C GLN A 368 -37.81 -12.30 -0.08
N GLU A 369 -37.51 -11.04 -0.41
CA GLU A 369 -36.13 -10.61 -0.71
C GLU A 369 -35.27 -10.67 0.56
N LEU A 370 -35.81 -10.28 1.70
CA LEU A 370 -35.11 -10.37 2.99
C LEU A 370 -34.74 -11.83 3.31
N GLN A 371 -35.66 -12.77 3.17
CA GLN A 371 -35.36 -14.19 3.38
C GLN A 371 -34.24 -14.69 2.45
N LEU A 372 -34.26 -14.30 1.16
CA LEU A 372 -33.22 -14.68 0.21
C LEU A 372 -31.84 -14.17 0.65
N VAL A 373 -31.71 -12.88 0.95
CA VAL A 373 -30.40 -12.31 1.30
C VAL A 373 -29.88 -12.79 2.66
N THR A 374 -30.75 -12.98 3.66
CA THR A 374 -30.34 -13.48 4.98
C THR A 374 -29.92 -14.96 4.98
N HIS A 375 -30.32 -15.74 3.98
CA HIS A 375 -29.80 -17.10 3.77
C HIS A 375 -28.50 -17.16 3.02
N LEU A 376 -28.25 -16.18 2.15
CA LEU A 376 -27.05 -16.15 1.32
C LEU A 376 -25.89 -15.41 1.99
N TRP A 377 -26.21 -14.35 2.72
CA TRP A 377 -25.19 -13.47 3.24
C TRP A 377 -24.58 -14.00 4.53
N GLN A 378 -23.32 -13.66 4.71
CA GLN A 378 -22.59 -14.05 5.90
C GLN A 378 -23.00 -13.20 7.09
N VAL A 379 -23.24 -13.86 8.24
CA VAL A 379 -23.43 -13.21 9.53
C VAL A 379 -22.06 -12.96 10.15
N ILE A 380 -21.80 -11.72 10.52
CA ILE A 380 -20.57 -11.27 11.20
C ILE A 380 -20.94 -10.67 12.55
N GLU A 381 -20.16 -10.98 13.56
CA GLU A 381 -20.18 -10.30 14.85
C GLU A 381 -18.91 -9.42 14.93
N PRO A 382 -19.00 -8.12 14.61
CA PRO A 382 -17.86 -7.21 14.76
C PRO A 382 -17.40 -7.13 16.21
N GLU A 383 -16.10 -7.07 16.45
CA GLU A 383 -15.52 -7.03 17.80
C GLU A 383 -16.10 -5.89 18.66
N GLU A 384 -16.38 -4.74 18.05
CA GLU A 384 -16.96 -3.56 18.71
C GLU A 384 -18.49 -3.60 18.86
N SER A 385 -19.17 -4.62 18.33
CA SER A 385 -20.64 -4.64 18.20
C SER A 385 -21.40 -5.03 19.47
N GLN A 386 -20.72 -5.35 20.56
CA GLN A 386 -21.34 -5.86 21.80
C GLN A 386 -22.31 -7.03 21.55
N GLY A 387 -21.94 -7.96 20.66
CA GLY A 387 -22.75 -9.14 20.31
C GLY A 387 -23.88 -8.86 19.31
N ARG A 388 -23.94 -7.68 18.68
CA ARG A 388 -24.95 -7.41 17.63
C ARG A 388 -24.50 -7.98 16.30
N GLN A 389 -25.24 -8.94 15.81
CA GLN A 389 -25.01 -9.54 14.50
C GLN A 389 -25.24 -8.55 13.36
N ARG A 390 -24.37 -8.62 12.37
CA ARG A 390 -24.43 -7.86 11.13
C ARG A 390 -24.37 -8.81 9.94
N TYR A 391 -24.99 -8.42 8.84
CA TYR A 391 -24.95 -9.15 7.59
C TYR A 391 -23.92 -8.50 6.66
N LEU A 392 -22.95 -9.29 6.23
CA LEU A 392 -22.02 -8.94 5.16
C LEU A 392 -22.59 -9.48 3.84
N PRO A 393 -22.88 -8.63 2.85
CA PRO A 393 -23.18 -9.11 1.51
C PRO A 393 -22.05 -10.00 1.00
N THR A 394 -22.36 -11.24 0.64
CA THR A 394 -21.43 -12.20 0.03
C THR A 394 -22.14 -12.89 -1.13
N ALA A 395 -21.38 -13.58 -1.97
CA ALA A 395 -21.87 -14.32 -3.13
C ALA A 395 -22.69 -13.43 -4.10
N TYR A 396 -21.99 -12.87 -5.08
CA TYR A 396 -22.63 -12.06 -6.14
C TYR A 396 -23.79 -12.80 -6.83
N MET A 397 -23.57 -14.07 -7.14
CA MET A 397 -24.57 -15.01 -7.62
C MET A 397 -24.31 -16.37 -6.97
N PRO A 398 -25.29 -16.96 -6.30
CA PRO A 398 -25.18 -18.34 -5.90
C PRO A 398 -25.02 -19.21 -7.17
N THR A 399 -24.29 -20.30 -7.04
CA THR A 399 -24.22 -21.31 -8.10
C THR A 399 -25.64 -21.77 -8.45
N GLU A 400 -25.83 -22.31 -9.66
CA GLU A 400 -27.14 -22.84 -10.07
C GLU A 400 -27.71 -23.83 -9.07
N SER A 401 -26.86 -24.68 -8.48
CA SER A 401 -27.26 -25.66 -7.46
C SER A 401 -27.65 -24.99 -6.15
N GLU A 402 -26.92 -23.99 -5.68
CA GLU A 402 -27.26 -23.22 -4.46
C GLU A 402 -28.55 -22.44 -4.65
N LEU A 403 -28.71 -21.79 -5.80
CA LEU A 403 -29.92 -21.06 -6.15
C LEU A 403 -31.13 -22.01 -6.24
N ALA A 404 -30.96 -23.20 -6.81
CA ALA A 404 -32.03 -24.21 -6.89
C ALA A 404 -32.47 -24.68 -5.50
N VAL A 405 -31.50 -24.97 -4.61
CA VAL A 405 -31.78 -25.37 -3.23
C VAL A 405 -32.50 -24.23 -2.47
N LEU A 406 -31.97 -23.00 -2.58
CA LEU A 406 -32.55 -21.85 -1.92
C LEU A 406 -33.96 -21.52 -2.43
N ALA A 407 -34.15 -21.51 -3.75
CA ALA A 407 -35.46 -21.30 -4.36
C ALA A 407 -36.47 -22.33 -3.88
N LYS A 408 -36.11 -23.63 -3.87
CA LYS A 408 -36.95 -24.71 -3.37
C LYS A 408 -37.28 -24.52 -1.90
N THR A 409 -36.34 -24.15 -1.06
CA THR A 409 -36.53 -23.91 0.38
C THR A 409 -37.55 -22.79 0.65
N LEU A 410 -37.55 -21.76 -0.22
CA LEU A 410 -38.43 -20.60 -0.10
C LEU A 410 -39.72 -20.71 -0.94
N GLY A 411 -39.95 -21.83 -1.57
CA GLY A 411 -41.17 -22.07 -2.40
C GLY A 411 -41.18 -21.23 -3.69
N LEU A 412 -40.00 -20.92 -4.23
CA LEU A 412 -39.80 -20.11 -5.45
C LEU A 412 -39.31 -20.96 -6.63
N SER A 413 -39.57 -20.50 -7.86
CA SER A 413 -38.79 -20.96 -8.99
C SER A 413 -37.40 -20.29 -8.99
N GLN A 414 -36.41 -20.91 -9.61
CA GLN A 414 -35.08 -20.33 -9.75
C GLN A 414 -35.12 -18.95 -10.41
N GLN A 415 -35.96 -18.77 -11.43
CA GLN A 415 -36.14 -17.49 -12.10
C GLN A 415 -36.68 -16.40 -11.15
N GLN A 416 -37.67 -16.74 -10.31
CA GLN A 416 -38.18 -15.80 -9.29
C GLN A 416 -37.10 -15.44 -8.28
N ALA A 417 -36.29 -16.39 -7.81
CA ALA A 417 -35.20 -16.15 -6.90
C ALA A 417 -34.12 -15.22 -7.52
N ARG A 418 -33.76 -15.39 -8.80
CA ARG A 418 -32.84 -14.51 -9.52
C ARG A 418 -33.38 -13.07 -9.61
N VAL A 419 -34.65 -12.93 -10.00
CA VAL A 419 -35.28 -11.61 -10.10
C VAL A 419 -35.33 -10.92 -8.74
N ALA A 420 -35.67 -11.65 -7.69
CA ALA A 420 -35.73 -11.12 -6.33
C ALA A 420 -34.35 -10.71 -5.79
N LEU A 421 -33.29 -11.50 -6.05
CA LEU A 421 -31.91 -11.15 -5.69
C LEU A 421 -31.43 -9.89 -6.42
N LYS A 422 -31.70 -9.78 -7.74
CA LYS A 422 -31.38 -8.60 -8.50
C LYS A 422 -32.10 -7.34 -7.96
N SER A 423 -33.38 -7.48 -7.62
CA SER A 423 -34.18 -6.42 -7.01
C SER A 423 -33.64 -6.02 -5.63
N ALA A 424 -33.32 -7.01 -4.77
CA ALA A 424 -32.72 -6.77 -3.46
C ALA A 424 -31.39 -6.00 -3.57
N LYS A 425 -30.50 -6.41 -4.48
CA LYS A 425 -29.24 -5.74 -4.74
C LYS A 425 -29.45 -4.25 -5.09
N GLN A 426 -30.38 -3.95 -6.00
CA GLN A 426 -30.67 -2.58 -6.42
C GLN A 426 -31.19 -1.72 -5.26
N LYS A 427 -32.10 -2.26 -4.43
CA LYS A 427 -32.63 -1.56 -3.25
C LYS A 427 -31.55 -1.28 -2.20
N ILE A 428 -30.67 -2.24 -1.98
CA ILE A 428 -29.57 -2.10 -1.01
C ILE A 428 -28.53 -1.11 -1.52
N LEU A 429 -28.20 -1.14 -2.82
CA LEU A 429 -27.31 -0.15 -3.44
C LEU A 429 -27.89 1.27 -3.29
N ALA A 430 -29.17 1.45 -3.57
CA ALA A 430 -29.86 2.72 -3.39
C ALA A 430 -29.90 3.18 -1.91
N ALA A 431 -30.01 2.25 -0.97
CA ALA A 431 -29.95 2.54 0.46
C ALA A 431 -28.52 2.88 0.90
N ARG A 432 -27.51 2.16 0.39
CA ARG A 432 -26.08 2.42 0.66
C ARG A 432 -25.66 3.81 0.13
N ALA A 433 -26.17 4.25 -0.99
CA ALA A 433 -25.90 5.58 -1.54
C ALA A 433 -26.28 6.74 -0.60
N LYS A 434 -27.13 6.48 0.41
CA LYS A 434 -27.48 7.46 1.45
C LYS A 434 -26.49 7.43 2.64
N ARG A 435 -25.62 6.45 2.72
CA ARG A 435 -24.54 6.36 3.72
C ARG A 435 -23.33 7.15 3.19
N ARG A 436 -22.59 7.76 4.08
CA ARG A 436 -21.37 8.48 3.73
C ARG A 436 -20.17 7.54 3.93
N SER A 437 -19.45 7.26 2.85
CA SER A 437 -18.12 6.66 2.90
C SER A 437 -17.06 7.71 3.18
N LEU A 438 -16.07 7.38 4.01
CA LEU A 438 -14.88 8.21 4.20
C LEU A 438 -13.86 7.84 3.11
N ARG A 439 -13.40 8.85 2.37
CA ARG A 439 -12.49 8.69 1.23
C ARG A 439 -11.16 9.38 1.53
N ASP A 440 -10.09 8.73 1.17
CA ASP A 440 -8.77 9.37 1.11
C ASP A 440 -8.61 10.03 -0.27
N GLU A 441 -8.79 11.32 -0.31
CA GLU A 441 -8.83 12.12 -1.55
C GLU A 441 -7.43 12.30 -2.22
N LYS A 442 -6.36 11.73 -1.67
CA LYS A 442 -5.04 11.73 -2.32
C LYS A 442 -5.13 11.02 -3.68
N ARG A 443 -4.44 11.57 -4.67
CA ARG A 443 -4.33 10.99 -6.01
C ARG A 443 -2.88 10.64 -6.30
N LEU A 444 -2.48 9.46 -5.80
CA LEU A 444 -1.11 8.97 -5.88
C LEU A 444 -0.74 8.58 -7.32
N ALA A 445 0.39 9.07 -7.80
CA ALA A 445 0.85 8.90 -9.19
C ALA A 445 0.92 7.41 -9.57
N GLY A 446 1.68 6.62 -8.85
CA GLY A 446 1.87 5.21 -9.19
C GLY A 446 0.56 4.41 -9.22
N TRP A 447 -0.37 4.68 -8.28
CA TRP A 447 -1.65 3.98 -8.23
C TRP A 447 -2.58 4.37 -9.39
N ASN A 448 -2.54 5.64 -9.79
CA ASN A 448 -3.24 6.11 -11.00
C ASN A 448 -2.58 5.55 -12.27
N GLY A 449 -1.28 5.31 -12.26
CA GLY A 449 -0.57 4.60 -13.34
C GLY A 449 -1.07 3.17 -13.54
N LEU A 450 -1.20 2.40 -12.45
CA LEU A 450 -1.78 1.05 -12.50
C LEU A 450 -3.25 1.08 -12.94
N THR A 451 -4.00 2.09 -12.54
CA THR A 451 -5.40 2.27 -12.97
C THR A 451 -5.48 2.58 -14.47
N LEU A 452 -4.58 3.42 -15.00
CA LEU A 452 -4.48 3.68 -16.44
C LEU A 452 -4.16 2.39 -17.21
N LEU A 453 -3.18 1.61 -16.74
CA LEU A 453 -2.85 0.30 -17.33
C LEU A 453 -4.10 -0.57 -17.43
N THR A 454 -4.87 -0.66 -16.35
CA THR A 454 -6.07 -1.52 -16.30
C THR A 454 -7.17 -1.04 -17.25
N PHE A 455 -7.50 0.25 -17.28
CA PHE A 455 -8.53 0.77 -18.19
C PHE A 455 -8.10 0.72 -19.66
N ALA A 456 -6.84 1.01 -19.97
CA ALA A 456 -6.30 0.90 -21.32
C ALA A 456 -6.30 -0.57 -21.80
N ARG A 457 -5.96 -1.51 -20.93
CA ARG A 457 -6.04 -2.94 -21.22
C ARG A 457 -7.49 -3.40 -21.42
N ALA A 458 -8.42 -2.97 -20.56
CA ALA A 458 -9.84 -3.27 -20.70
C ALA A 458 -10.39 -2.73 -22.03
N ALA A 459 -10.03 -1.52 -22.43
CA ALA A 459 -10.43 -0.93 -23.71
C ALA A 459 -9.86 -1.70 -24.92
N ARG A 460 -8.64 -2.23 -24.83
CA ARG A 460 -8.03 -3.04 -25.89
C ARG A 460 -8.66 -4.44 -26.03
N LEU A 461 -9.12 -5.01 -24.91
CA LEU A 461 -9.73 -6.33 -24.88
C LEU A 461 -11.23 -6.33 -25.17
N SER A 462 -11.87 -5.18 -25.11
CA SER A 462 -13.30 -5.01 -25.38
C SER A 462 -13.52 -3.72 -26.13
N ASP A 463 -14.46 -3.67 -27.07
CA ASP A 463 -14.85 -2.45 -27.78
C ASP A 463 -15.71 -1.51 -26.90
N ASN A 464 -15.38 -1.43 -25.61
CA ASN A 464 -16.13 -0.60 -24.66
C ASN A 464 -15.60 0.84 -24.68
N GLU A 465 -16.35 1.73 -25.33
CA GLU A 465 -16.02 3.15 -25.47
C GLU A 465 -15.87 3.87 -24.12
N HIS A 466 -16.60 3.44 -23.09
CA HIS A 466 -16.50 4.06 -21.76
C HIS A 466 -15.14 3.77 -21.09
N HIS A 467 -14.59 2.56 -21.25
CA HIS A 467 -13.24 2.25 -20.77
C HIS A 467 -12.18 3.06 -21.53
N ARG A 468 -12.36 3.27 -22.84
CA ARG A 468 -11.48 4.10 -23.66
C ARG A 468 -11.48 5.55 -23.19
N GLN A 469 -12.66 6.15 -23.05
CA GLN A 469 -12.80 7.52 -22.55
C GLN A 469 -12.21 7.71 -21.16
N THR A 470 -12.34 6.70 -20.28
CA THR A 470 -11.73 6.73 -18.96
C THR A 470 -10.19 6.70 -19.05
N ALA A 471 -9.64 5.86 -19.91
CA ALA A 471 -8.20 5.81 -20.16
C ALA A 471 -7.69 7.15 -20.72
N ASP A 472 -8.42 7.77 -21.66
CA ASP A 472 -8.11 9.09 -22.21
C ASP A 472 -8.07 10.17 -21.13
N GLN A 473 -9.11 10.24 -20.29
CA GLN A 473 -9.20 11.20 -19.19
C GLN A 473 -8.08 11.02 -18.16
N LEU A 474 -7.77 9.76 -17.83
CA LEU A 474 -6.73 9.45 -16.86
C LEU A 474 -5.32 9.74 -17.43
N TYR A 475 -5.09 9.46 -18.71
CA TYR A 475 -3.85 9.88 -19.39
C TYR A 475 -3.69 11.41 -19.37
N GLN A 476 -4.75 12.17 -19.70
CA GLN A 476 -4.72 13.64 -19.64
C GLN A 476 -4.44 14.16 -18.22
N PHE A 477 -5.01 13.52 -17.21
CA PHE A 477 -4.72 13.85 -15.82
C PHE A 477 -3.23 13.61 -15.49
N ILE A 478 -2.66 12.48 -15.87
CA ILE A 478 -1.25 12.14 -15.64
C ILE A 478 -0.34 13.13 -16.38
N ALA A 479 -0.57 13.33 -17.67
CA ALA A 479 0.27 14.18 -18.51
C ALA A 479 0.16 15.67 -18.13
N GLY A 480 -0.99 16.13 -17.65
CA GLY A 480 -1.24 17.54 -17.36
C GLY A 480 -1.11 17.96 -15.91
N LYS A 481 -1.20 17.02 -14.95
CA LYS A 481 -1.19 17.34 -13.50
C LYS A 481 -0.05 16.71 -12.73
N LEU A 482 0.47 15.56 -13.19
CA LEU A 482 1.53 14.84 -12.51
C LEU A 482 2.88 14.99 -13.20
N TRP A 483 2.92 15.00 -14.53
CA TRP A 483 4.15 15.13 -15.30
C TRP A 483 4.47 16.60 -15.65
N HIS A 484 5.67 17.04 -15.30
CA HIS A 484 6.16 18.41 -15.53
C HIS A 484 7.44 18.43 -16.36
N GLY A 485 7.45 17.70 -17.49
CA GLY A 485 8.54 17.64 -18.47
C GLY A 485 9.72 16.76 -18.08
N GLU A 486 10.31 16.97 -16.92
CA GLU A 486 11.46 16.17 -16.42
C GLU A 486 11.20 15.58 -15.02
N GLN A 487 10.14 16.00 -14.36
CA GLN A 487 9.82 15.56 -13.01
C GLN A 487 8.38 15.07 -12.92
N LEU A 488 8.22 13.91 -12.33
CA LEU A 488 6.93 13.37 -11.92
C LEU A 488 6.65 13.82 -10.48
N ARG A 489 5.45 14.32 -10.22
CA ARG A 489 4.96 14.58 -8.87
C ARG A 489 4.24 13.36 -8.32
N ARG A 490 4.39 13.10 -7.02
CA ARG A 490 3.71 12.00 -6.34
C ARG A 490 2.20 12.21 -6.26
N THR A 491 1.77 13.47 -6.07
CA THR A 491 0.37 13.91 -6.15
C THR A 491 0.28 15.22 -6.93
N PRO A 492 -0.92 15.63 -7.40
CA PRO A 492 -1.07 16.94 -8.07
C PRO A 492 -0.65 18.13 -7.19
N GLU A 493 -0.79 17.99 -5.89
CA GLU A 493 -0.44 19.00 -4.90
C GLU A 493 1.08 19.08 -4.65
N GLY A 494 1.84 18.03 -5.02
CA GLY A 494 3.28 17.95 -4.86
C GLY A 494 3.76 16.59 -4.34
N GLY A 495 4.90 16.62 -3.65
CA GLY A 495 5.58 15.44 -3.11
C GLY A 495 6.60 14.84 -4.07
N ILE A 496 7.61 14.20 -3.48
CA ILE A 496 8.70 13.55 -4.21
C ILE A 496 8.23 12.19 -4.69
N SER A 497 8.26 11.98 -6.01
CA SER A 497 7.98 10.67 -6.60
C SER A 497 9.12 9.69 -6.38
N GLU A 498 8.74 8.44 -6.22
CA GLU A 498 9.65 7.31 -6.03
C GLU A 498 9.74 6.46 -7.30
N LEU A 499 10.67 5.51 -7.31
CA LEU A 499 10.82 4.54 -8.41
C LEU A 499 9.47 3.89 -8.80
N ALA A 500 8.64 3.54 -7.81
CA ALA A 500 7.34 2.94 -8.02
C ALA A 500 6.38 3.85 -8.80
N ASP A 501 6.38 5.15 -8.52
CA ASP A 501 5.54 6.11 -9.25
C ASP A 501 5.92 6.17 -10.72
N TYR A 502 7.20 6.29 -11.01
CA TYR A 502 7.72 6.32 -12.39
C TYR A 502 7.42 5.00 -13.13
N ALA A 503 7.67 3.86 -12.50
CA ALA A 503 7.49 2.55 -13.11
C ALA A 503 6.01 2.28 -13.46
N TYR A 504 5.10 2.58 -12.53
CA TYR A 504 3.68 2.28 -12.75
C TYR A 504 3.00 3.30 -13.68
N ILE A 505 3.40 4.57 -13.63
CA ILE A 505 2.96 5.56 -14.63
C ILE A 505 3.48 5.15 -16.03
N ALA A 506 4.75 4.76 -16.16
CA ALA A 506 5.30 4.29 -17.42
C ALA A 506 4.54 3.06 -17.96
N ALA A 507 4.19 2.10 -17.08
CA ALA A 507 3.39 0.94 -17.47
C ALA A 507 1.99 1.33 -17.98
N GLY A 508 1.32 2.24 -17.29
CA GLY A 508 0.01 2.75 -17.72
C GLY A 508 0.08 3.52 -19.04
N VAL A 509 1.08 4.40 -19.19
CA VAL A 509 1.27 5.18 -20.44
C VAL A 509 1.68 4.26 -21.60
N MET A 510 2.47 3.22 -21.37
CA MET A 510 2.83 2.24 -22.39
C MET A 510 1.60 1.48 -22.92
N GLU A 511 0.74 0.99 -22.01
CA GLU A 511 -0.50 0.31 -22.39
C GLU A 511 -1.46 1.25 -23.14
N TYR A 512 -1.53 2.51 -22.72
CA TYR A 512 -2.32 3.54 -23.40
C TYR A 512 -1.74 3.87 -24.79
N ALA A 513 -0.42 3.94 -24.93
CA ALA A 513 0.26 4.11 -26.21
C ALA A 513 -0.07 2.96 -27.19
N GLN A 514 -0.13 1.72 -26.68
CA GLN A 514 -0.54 0.55 -27.46
C GLN A 514 -2.03 0.61 -27.85
N LEU A 515 -2.89 1.16 -27.01
CA LEU A 515 -4.32 1.35 -27.30
C LEU A 515 -4.54 2.36 -28.41
N THR A 516 -3.79 3.46 -28.41
CA THR A 516 -3.99 4.58 -29.33
C THR A 516 -3.15 4.50 -30.60
N GLY A 517 -2.00 3.84 -30.55
CA GLY A 517 -1.00 3.83 -31.61
C GLY A 517 -0.27 5.16 -31.81
N ASP A 518 -0.53 6.17 -30.96
CA ASP A 518 0.05 7.52 -31.12
C ASP A 518 1.52 7.55 -30.63
N THR A 519 2.40 7.95 -31.52
CA THR A 519 3.84 8.10 -31.26
C THR A 519 4.15 9.09 -30.13
N ALA A 520 3.30 10.10 -29.90
CA ALA A 520 3.48 11.05 -28.80
C ALA A 520 3.40 10.39 -27.42
N HIS A 521 2.53 9.37 -27.27
CA HIS A 521 2.37 8.63 -26.03
C HIS A 521 3.59 7.73 -25.75
N TYR A 522 4.17 7.10 -26.80
CA TYR A 522 5.42 6.37 -26.67
C TYR A 522 6.60 7.28 -26.26
N ARG A 523 6.65 8.52 -26.78
CA ARG A 523 7.68 9.50 -26.41
C ARG A 523 7.53 9.94 -24.95
N LEU A 524 6.32 10.16 -24.47
CA LEU A 524 6.09 10.46 -23.05
C LEU A 524 6.53 9.30 -22.17
N CYS A 525 6.17 8.06 -22.53
CA CYS A 525 6.62 6.86 -21.83
C CYS A 525 8.16 6.77 -21.79
N ALA A 526 8.82 7.02 -22.93
CA ALA A 526 10.27 7.01 -23.03
C ALA A 526 10.93 8.07 -22.11
N SER A 527 10.34 9.28 -22.05
CA SER A 527 10.83 10.34 -21.14
C SER A 527 10.72 9.92 -19.67
N LEU A 528 9.59 9.34 -19.24
CA LEU A 528 9.39 8.82 -17.89
C LEU A 528 10.40 7.72 -17.54
N VAL A 529 10.59 6.77 -18.46
CA VAL A 529 11.55 5.67 -18.30
C VAL A 529 12.98 6.19 -18.21
N ALA A 530 13.39 7.13 -19.09
CA ALA A 530 14.73 7.71 -19.06
C ALA A 530 15.01 8.40 -17.72
N GLN A 531 14.05 9.19 -17.22
CA GLN A 531 14.16 9.84 -15.90
C GLN A 531 14.26 8.82 -14.77
N ALA A 532 13.47 7.73 -14.81
CA ALA A 532 13.54 6.68 -13.80
C ALA A 532 14.92 6.00 -13.74
N TRP A 533 15.50 5.65 -14.90
CA TRP A 533 16.85 5.07 -14.96
C TRP A 533 17.92 6.02 -14.41
N GLN A 534 17.87 7.30 -14.75
CA GLN A 534 18.85 8.29 -14.27
C GLN A 534 18.79 8.50 -12.77
N ARG A 535 17.59 8.49 -12.19
CA ARG A 535 17.37 8.81 -10.77
C ARG A 535 17.57 7.63 -9.83
N PHE A 536 17.16 6.43 -10.28
CA PHE A 536 16.99 5.31 -9.38
C PHE A 536 17.91 4.11 -9.66
N TYR A 537 18.63 4.07 -10.78
CA TYR A 537 19.57 2.98 -11.05
C TYR A 537 21.02 3.50 -11.04
N ILE A 538 21.70 3.30 -9.91
CA ILE A 538 23.04 3.86 -9.68
C ILE A 538 24.01 2.71 -9.39
N ASP A 539 25.07 2.62 -10.19
CA ASP A 539 26.15 1.64 -10.03
C ASP A 539 25.67 0.16 -9.95
N GLY A 540 24.59 -0.17 -10.67
CA GLY A 540 24.02 -1.52 -10.69
C GLY A 540 23.01 -1.82 -9.56
N PHE A 541 22.66 -0.82 -8.75
CA PHE A 541 21.74 -0.95 -7.63
C PHE A 541 20.51 -0.06 -7.78
N TRP A 542 19.40 -0.49 -7.22
CA TRP A 542 18.15 0.26 -7.20
C TRP A 542 18.04 1.14 -5.96
N ARG A 543 17.88 2.44 -6.17
CA ARG A 543 17.36 3.36 -5.16
C ARG A 543 15.85 3.43 -5.30
N ARG A 544 15.12 3.47 -4.20
CA ARG A 544 13.67 3.56 -4.25
C ARG A 544 13.17 5.00 -4.18
N THR A 545 13.99 5.91 -3.61
CA THR A 545 13.70 7.35 -3.49
C THR A 545 14.96 8.17 -3.75
N GLU A 546 14.80 9.43 -4.13
CA GLU A 546 15.89 10.42 -4.22
C GLU A 546 16.19 11.11 -2.89
N ASP A 547 15.22 11.13 -1.96
CA ASP A 547 15.38 11.78 -0.66
C ASP A 547 16.10 10.87 0.34
N LEU A 548 17.41 10.76 0.18
CA LEU A 548 18.25 9.89 1.00
C LEU A 548 18.49 10.44 2.42
N GLU A 549 18.33 11.75 2.61
CA GLU A 549 18.61 12.41 3.90
C GLU A 549 17.49 12.17 4.93
N LEU A 550 16.31 11.84 4.45
CA LEU A 550 15.15 11.46 5.27
C LEU A 550 15.00 9.94 5.44
N LEU A 551 15.96 9.15 5.00
CA LEU A 551 15.98 7.71 5.30
C LEU A 551 16.64 7.45 6.65
N LEU A 552 16.27 6.32 7.26
CA LEU A 552 16.93 5.84 8.46
C LEU A 552 18.39 5.44 8.15
N PRO A 553 19.31 5.53 9.13
CA PRO A 553 20.74 5.34 8.88
C PRO A 553 21.15 3.87 8.60
N TYR A 554 20.26 3.06 8.05
CA TYR A 554 20.51 1.69 7.61
C TYR A 554 19.85 1.37 6.27
N THR A 555 20.19 2.13 5.25
CA THR A 555 19.63 1.96 3.92
C THR A 555 20.38 0.87 3.15
N VAL A 556 19.63 -0.04 2.53
CA VAL A 556 20.13 -1.08 1.64
C VAL A 556 19.65 -0.80 0.21
N TYR A 557 20.58 -0.88 -0.74
CA TYR A 557 20.27 -0.74 -2.16
C TYR A 557 20.36 -2.11 -2.83
N PRO A 558 19.22 -2.77 -3.11
CA PRO A 558 19.21 -4.09 -3.71
C PRO A 558 19.49 -4.04 -5.22
N VAL A 559 19.93 -5.15 -5.77
CA VAL A 559 20.03 -5.37 -7.23
C VAL A 559 18.71 -5.83 -7.83
N THR A 560 17.86 -6.48 -7.04
CA THR A 560 16.49 -6.87 -7.39
C THR A 560 15.51 -6.41 -6.33
N LEU A 561 14.31 -6.04 -6.75
CA LEU A 561 13.20 -5.69 -5.86
C LEU A 561 12.11 -6.76 -5.96
N PRO A 562 11.64 -7.30 -4.84
CA PRO A 562 10.53 -8.26 -4.85
C PRO A 562 9.21 -7.59 -5.20
N ASP A 563 8.26 -8.42 -5.61
CA ASP A 563 6.85 -8.08 -5.58
C ASP A 563 6.38 -8.01 -4.11
N SER A 564 5.40 -7.15 -3.87
CA SER A 564 4.70 -7.02 -2.60
C SER A 564 3.17 -7.09 -2.87
N GLU A 565 2.38 -6.23 -2.25
CA GLU A 565 1.01 -5.93 -2.69
C GLU A 565 0.99 -5.31 -4.11
N LEU A 566 2.13 -4.75 -4.52
CA LEU A 566 2.37 -4.13 -5.80
C LEU A 566 3.46 -4.89 -6.57
N PRO A 567 3.45 -4.87 -7.91
CA PRO A 567 4.50 -5.49 -8.71
C PRO A 567 5.85 -4.81 -8.47
N SER A 568 6.93 -5.55 -8.62
CA SER A 568 8.29 -4.99 -8.52
C SER A 568 8.45 -3.78 -9.44
N PRO A 569 8.71 -2.58 -8.90
CA PRO A 569 8.86 -1.39 -9.74
C PRO A 569 10.10 -1.47 -10.64
N ALA A 570 11.18 -2.12 -10.19
CA ALA A 570 12.37 -2.35 -10.99
C ALA A 570 12.06 -3.31 -12.16
N ALA A 571 11.40 -4.43 -11.90
CA ALA A 571 11.02 -5.38 -12.94
C ALA A 571 10.04 -4.77 -13.94
N THR A 572 9.08 -3.99 -13.47
CA THR A 572 8.14 -3.24 -14.32
C THR A 572 8.89 -2.27 -15.23
N LEU A 573 9.80 -1.46 -14.68
CA LEU A 573 10.60 -0.49 -15.46
C LEU A 573 11.47 -1.20 -16.51
N ILE A 574 12.14 -2.30 -16.14
CA ILE A 574 12.93 -3.12 -17.06
C ILE A 574 12.06 -3.60 -18.23
N SER A 575 10.89 -4.17 -17.93
CA SER A 575 9.96 -4.68 -18.95
C SER A 575 9.51 -3.59 -19.92
N ILE A 576 9.11 -2.41 -19.42
CA ILE A 576 8.69 -1.29 -20.26
C ILE A 576 9.85 -0.74 -21.08
N THR A 577 11.06 -0.69 -20.52
CA THR A 577 12.28 -0.27 -21.25
C THR A 577 12.53 -1.14 -22.48
N LEU A 578 12.43 -2.46 -22.32
CA LEU A 578 12.64 -3.40 -23.41
C LEU A 578 11.52 -3.36 -24.47
N GLN A 579 10.28 -3.03 -24.07
CA GLN A 579 9.16 -2.85 -25.01
C GLN A 579 9.25 -1.56 -25.83
N LEU A 580 9.83 -0.50 -25.27
CA LEU A 580 10.00 0.78 -25.97
C LEU A 580 10.98 0.74 -27.14
N GLY A 581 11.98 -0.13 -27.10
CA GLY A 581 12.94 -0.30 -28.18
C GLY A 581 13.56 1.02 -28.66
N ASP A 582 13.36 1.33 -29.94
CA ASP A 582 13.95 2.51 -30.62
C ASP A 582 13.42 3.86 -30.13
N PHE A 583 12.38 3.91 -29.29
CA PHE A 583 11.94 5.15 -28.64
C PHE A 583 12.88 5.63 -27.53
N LEU A 584 13.83 4.78 -27.11
CA LEU A 584 14.80 5.07 -26.07
C LEU A 584 16.24 5.11 -26.61
N GLU A 585 17.09 5.88 -25.93
CA GLU A 585 18.52 5.78 -26.16
C GLU A 585 19.02 4.36 -25.82
N ARG A 586 19.88 3.81 -26.68
CA ARG A 586 20.43 2.45 -26.58
C ARG A 586 21.01 2.11 -25.19
N ARG A 587 21.61 3.09 -24.49
CA ARG A 587 22.17 2.89 -23.15
C ARG A 587 21.14 2.36 -22.15
N TYR A 588 19.87 2.80 -22.22
CA TYR A 588 18.81 2.35 -21.29
C TYR A 588 18.40 0.92 -21.58
N THR A 589 18.35 0.52 -22.85
CA THR A 589 18.12 -0.88 -23.24
C THR A 589 19.27 -1.77 -22.75
N GLU A 590 20.52 -1.31 -22.81
CA GLU A 590 21.68 -2.01 -22.26
C GLU A 590 21.62 -2.13 -20.73
N TYR A 591 21.18 -1.06 -20.03
CA TYR A 591 20.92 -1.11 -18.59
C TYR A 591 19.82 -2.13 -18.26
N ALA A 592 18.72 -2.13 -19.01
CA ALA A 592 17.62 -3.06 -18.81
C ALA A 592 18.06 -4.51 -18.98
N HIS A 593 18.82 -4.83 -20.03
CA HIS A 593 19.39 -6.17 -20.22
C HIS A 593 20.35 -6.58 -19.10
N THR A 594 21.16 -5.65 -18.62
CA THR A 594 22.09 -5.90 -17.51
C THR A 594 21.33 -6.14 -16.22
N ALA A 595 20.40 -5.25 -15.86
CA ALA A 595 19.58 -5.37 -14.64
C ALA A 595 18.68 -6.61 -14.66
N GLN A 596 18.12 -6.95 -15.82
CA GLN A 596 17.27 -8.16 -15.98
C GLN A 596 18.04 -9.45 -15.68
N ARG A 597 19.34 -9.50 -16.02
CA ARG A 597 20.21 -10.66 -15.82
C ARG A 597 20.93 -10.66 -14.47
N THR A 598 21.02 -9.51 -13.81
CA THR A 598 21.67 -9.40 -12.51
C THR A 598 20.64 -9.65 -11.42
N VAL A 599 20.86 -10.72 -10.65
CA VAL A 599 19.97 -11.13 -9.57
C VAL A 599 20.75 -11.35 -8.29
N ASP A 600 20.06 -11.33 -7.16
CA ASP A 600 20.64 -11.65 -5.87
C ASP A 600 20.15 -13.00 -5.31
N GLY A 601 20.76 -13.40 -4.21
CA GLY A 601 20.43 -14.67 -3.57
C GLY A 601 19.00 -14.74 -3.01
N ASN A 602 18.33 -13.59 -2.78
CA ASN A 602 16.95 -13.55 -2.30
C ASN A 602 15.99 -14.03 -3.37
N LEU A 603 16.19 -13.60 -4.63
CA LEU A 603 15.39 -14.08 -5.77
C LEU A 603 15.51 -15.60 -5.92
N VAL A 604 16.71 -16.15 -5.73
CA VAL A 604 16.92 -17.61 -5.84
C VAL A 604 16.30 -18.39 -4.68
N LYS A 605 16.36 -17.84 -3.46
CA LYS A 605 15.80 -18.49 -2.26
C LYS A 605 14.28 -18.44 -2.24
N SER A 606 13.69 -17.34 -2.72
CA SER A 606 12.27 -17.05 -2.61
C SER A 606 11.68 -16.55 -3.94
N PRO A 607 11.84 -17.29 -5.05
CA PRO A 607 11.43 -16.84 -6.39
C PRO A 607 9.95 -16.49 -6.49
N PHE A 608 9.09 -17.06 -5.66
CA PHE A 608 7.66 -16.75 -5.63
C PHE A 608 7.35 -15.25 -5.43
N PHE A 609 8.20 -14.53 -4.70
CA PHE A 609 8.04 -13.09 -4.51
C PHE A 609 8.69 -12.23 -5.60
N TYR A 610 9.12 -12.82 -6.71
CA TYR A 610 9.73 -12.14 -7.85
C TYR A 610 9.03 -12.50 -9.18
N GLY A 611 7.73 -12.79 -9.11
CA GLY A 611 6.94 -13.20 -10.26
C GLY A 611 7.02 -12.22 -11.42
N THR A 612 6.92 -10.90 -11.17
CA THR A 612 7.05 -9.85 -12.19
C THR A 612 8.42 -9.88 -12.89
N GLN A 613 9.51 -10.08 -12.14
CA GLN A 613 10.85 -10.20 -12.71
C GLN A 613 11.00 -11.46 -13.57
N ILE A 614 10.50 -12.59 -13.07
CA ILE A 614 10.68 -13.92 -13.70
C ILE A 614 9.87 -14.02 -15.00
N THR A 615 8.64 -13.56 -15.02
CA THR A 615 7.80 -13.58 -16.21
C THR A 615 8.21 -12.54 -17.25
N GLY A 616 8.83 -11.44 -16.84
CA GLY A 616 9.42 -10.47 -17.74
C GLY A 616 10.53 -11.05 -18.64
N TRP A 617 11.15 -12.18 -18.27
CA TRP A 617 12.13 -12.88 -19.14
C TRP A 617 11.47 -13.57 -20.33
N GLN A 618 10.20 -13.99 -20.23
CA GLN A 618 9.49 -14.71 -21.29
C GLN A 618 9.08 -13.77 -22.43
N THR A 619 8.68 -12.54 -22.11
CA THR A 619 8.23 -11.56 -23.09
C THR A 619 9.35 -11.11 -24.04
N THR A 620 10.60 -11.17 -23.60
CA THR A 620 11.77 -10.82 -24.42
C THR A 620 12.17 -11.90 -25.44
N HIS A 621 11.80 -13.16 -25.22
CA HIS A 621 12.09 -14.24 -26.18
C HIS A 621 11.05 -14.34 -27.29
N ALA A 622 9.78 -14.05 -27.00
CA ALA A 622 8.72 -14.08 -28.01
C ALA A 622 8.87 -12.99 -29.08
N ASN A 623 9.53 -11.87 -28.75
CA ASN A 623 9.78 -10.77 -29.71
C ASN A 623 11.07 -10.93 -30.53
N ASN A 624 11.91 -11.93 -30.25
CA ASN A 624 13.18 -12.17 -30.94
C ASN A 624 13.16 -13.35 -31.92
N GLU A 625 12.04 -14.05 -32.11
CA GLU A 625 11.91 -14.97 -33.23
C GLU A 625 11.50 -14.18 -34.49
N PRO A 626 12.32 -14.22 -35.56
CA PRO A 626 11.94 -13.57 -36.81
C PRO A 626 10.73 -14.28 -37.41
N HIS A 627 9.69 -13.53 -37.67
CA HIS A 627 8.53 -14.00 -38.50
C HIS A 627 8.94 -14.24 -39.93
#